data_102a1d67864f2ca15ee28bc768578506
#
_entry.id   102a1d67864f2ca15ee28bc768578506
#
_cell.length_a   1.000
_cell.length_b   1.000
_cell.length_c   1.000
_cell.angle_alpha   90.00
_cell.angle_beta   90.00
_cell.angle_gamma   90.00
#
_symmetry.space_group_name_H-M   'P 1'
#
loop_
_entity.id
_entity.type
_entity.pdbx_description
1 polymer ?
#
loop_
_entity_poly.entity_id
_entity_poly.type
_entity_poly.pdbx_seq_one_letter_code
_entity_poly.pdbx_strand_id
1 'polypeptide(L)'
;MQVYFGNKSWIRGASFYLRYQVFVLEQGILPELEFDETDTSDNYFLLMENNVPIATLRYQKKSSTCLNPDRFCVAKNYRQQGFGRQLLSLAEQKAKKEGLLSSYLVAEMTALGFYQQQGYKTCTDPFIEDGITCVGMQKELI
;
A
#
# COMPACT_ATOMS: atom_id res chain seq x y z
N MET A 1 5.47 17.32 7.91
CA MET A 1 5.15 16.02 7.27
C MET A 1 6.32 15.59 6.42
N GLN A 2 6.85 14.41 6.64
CA GLN A 2 8.04 13.91 5.96
C GLN A 2 7.76 12.57 5.31
N VAL A 3 8.30 12.37 4.09
CA VAL A 3 8.16 11.13 3.34
C VAL A 3 9.53 10.47 3.23
N TYR A 4 9.57 9.17 3.51
CA TYR A 4 10.78 8.36 3.41
C TYR A 4 10.52 7.19 2.46
N PHE A 5 11.59 6.76 1.79
CA PHE A 5 11.55 5.57 0.93
C PHE A 5 12.79 4.71 1.19
N GLY A 6 12.62 3.41 1.28
CA GLY A 6 13.72 2.47 1.40
C GLY A 6 13.39 1.29 2.29
N ASN A 7 14.45 0.60 2.72
CA ASN A 7 14.32 -0.56 3.60
C ASN A 7 15.26 -0.53 4.79
N LYS A 8 15.69 0.63 5.21
CA LYS A 8 16.43 0.78 6.47
C LYS A 8 15.60 0.21 7.61
N SER A 9 16.27 -0.34 8.62
CA SER A 9 15.57 -1.04 9.70
C SER A 9 14.51 -0.18 10.40
N TRP A 10 14.76 1.11 10.59
CA TRP A 10 13.78 1.99 11.24
C TRP A 10 12.57 2.28 10.34
N ILE A 11 12.77 2.36 9.02
CA ILE A 11 11.67 2.51 8.05
C ILE A 11 10.79 1.26 8.09
N ARG A 12 11.41 0.07 8.05
CA ARG A 12 10.67 -1.19 8.18
C ARG A 12 9.93 -1.27 9.51
N GLY A 13 10.61 -0.90 10.61
CA GLY A 13 9.99 -0.91 11.93
C GLY A 13 8.74 -0.04 12.00
N ALA A 14 8.79 1.17 11.48
CA ALA A 14 7.63 2.07 11.45
C ALA A 14 6.51 1.53 10.54
N SER A 15 6.87 0.99 9.37
CA SER A 15 5.91 0.39 8.45
C SER A 15 5.22 -0.84 9.07
N PHE A 16 5.98 -1.71 9.72
CA PHE A 16 5.45 -2.91 10.40
C PHE A 16 4.55 -2.54 11.57
N TYR A 17 4.90 -1.50 12.30
CA TYR A 17 4.06 -0.98 13.38
C TYR A 17 2.67 -0.57 12.87
N LEU A 18 2.64 0.19 11.77
CA LEU A 18 1.37 0.60 11.15
C LEU A 18 0.57 -0.61 10.65
N ARG A 19 1.24 -1.55 9.99
CA ARG A 19 0.60 -2.75 9.45
C ARG A 19 0.02 -3.62 10.56
N TYR A 20 0.73 -3.74 11.67
CA TYR A 20 0.24 -4.50 12.80
C TYR A 20 -1.03 -3.86 13.37
N GLN A 21 -1.02 -2.55 13.55
CA GLN A 21 -2.19 -1.84 14.07
C GLN A 21 -3.40 -1.94 13.15
N VAL A 22 -3.21 -1.74 11.84
CA VAL A 22 -4.33 -1.69 10.90
C VAL A 22 -4.78 -3.09 10.49
N PHE A 23 -3.87 -3.93 10.06
CA PHE A 23 -4.24 -5.22 9.48
C PHE A 23 -4.46 -6.30 10.54
N VAL A 24 -3.66 -6.33 11.58
CA VAL A 24 -3.78 -7.36 12.61
C VAL A 24 -4.80 -6.95 13.69
N LEU A 25 -4.59 -5.82 14.34
CA LEU A 25 -5.45 -5.43 15.46
C LEU A 25 -6.80 -4.90 15.03
N GLU A 26 -6.85 -4.11 13.96
CA GLU A 26 -8.10 -3.50 13.51
C GLU A 26 -8.91 -4.44 12.61
N GLN A 27 -8.27 -5.10 11.63
CA GLN A 27 -8.95 -5.94 10.65
C GLN A 27 -8.97 -7.43 11.03
N GLY A 28 -8.21 -7.84 12.01
CA GLY A 28 -8.22 -9.22 12.49
C GLY A 28 -7.45 -10.21 11.62
N ILE A 29 -6.57 -9.74 10.74
CA ILE A 29 -5.72 -10.63 9.95
C ILE A 29 -4.67 -11.24 10.87
N LEU A 30 -4.44 -12.56 10.74
CA LEU A 30 -3.42 -13.24 11.53
C LEU A 30 -2.03 -12.67 11.22
N PRO A 31 -1.18 -12.43 12.23
CA PRO A 31 0.15 -11.87 11.99
C PRO A 31 0.98 -12.67 11.00
N GLU A 32 0.92 -14.00 11.05
CA GLU A 32 1.67 -14.88 10.15
C GLU A 32 1.19 -14.79 8.69
N LEU A 33 -0.01 -14.25 8.43
CA LEU A 33 -0.51 -13.99 7.08
C LEU A 33 -0.17 -12.59 6.61
N GLU A 34 -0.12 -11.62 7.53
CA GLU A 34 0.18 -10.24 7.18
C GLU A 34 1.65 -10.04 6.80
N PHE A 35 2.57 -10.65 7.57
CA PHE A 35 4.00 -10.51 7.34
C PHE A 35 4.51 -11.70 6.53
N ASP A 36 5.32 -11.44 5.50
CA ASP A 36 5.80 -12.46 4.59
C ASP A 36 7.32 -12.40 4.39
N GLU A 37 7.85 -13.31 3.56
CA GLU A 37 9.29 -13.51 3.38
C GLU A 37 9.96 -12.32 2.69
N THR A 38 9.23 -11.54 1.91
CA THR A 38 9.81 -10.42 1.15
C THR A 38 9.89 -9.14 1.98
N ASP A 39 9.33 -9.12 3.19
CA ASP A 39 9.27 -7.93 4.03
C ASP A 39 10.65 -7.35 4.37
N THR A 40 11.68 -8.17 4.43
CA THR A 40 13.03 -7.69 4.73
C THR A 40 13.78 -7.18 3.51
N SER A 41 13.36 -7.55 2.31
CA SER A 41 14.01 -7.14 1.05
C SER A 41 13.24 -6.10 0.27
N ASP A 42 11.96 -5.91 0.54
CA ASP A 42 11.14 -4.92 -0.13
C ASP A 42 11.43 -3.51 0.38
N ASN A 43 11.07 -2.53 -0.45
CA ASN A 43 11.13 -1.12 -0.09
C ASN A 43 9.76 -0.62 0.30
N TYR A 44 9.76 0.43 1.13
CA TYR A 44 8.54 1.01 1.67
C TYR A 44 8.54 2.52 1.46
N PHE A 45 7.38 3.06 1.12
CA PHE A 45 7.07 4.47 1.35
C PHE A 45 6.52 4.62 2.77
N LEU A 46 6.99 5.62 3.48
CA LEU A 46 6.58 5.89 4.85
C LEU A 46 6.33 7.39 5.02
N LEU A 47 5.16 7.73 5.52
CA LEU A 47 4.80 9.10 5.86
C LEU A 47 4.85 9.26 7.37
N MET A 48 5.60 10.26 7.83
CA MET A 48 5.82 10.52 9.26
C MET A 48 5.50 11.97 9.61
N GLU A 49 5.06 12.20 10.84
CA GLU A 49 4.92 13.53 11.41
C GLU A 49 5.40 13.50 12.85
N ASN A 50 6.44 14.32 13.15
CA ASN A 50 6.99 14.40 14.51
C ASN A 50 7.30 13.04 15.14
N ASN A 51 7.99 12.18 14.38
CA ASN A 51 8.33 10.81 14.78
C ASN A 51 7.14 9.87 14.93
N VAL A 52 5.95 10.27 14.47
CA VAL A 52 4.76 9.40 14.47
C VAL A 52 4.53 8.85 13.06
N PRO A 53 4.51 7.52 12.89
CA PRO A 53 4.17 6.94 11.59
C PRO A 53 2.69 7.18 11.27
N ILE A 54 2.41 7.64 10.06
CA ILE A 54 1.05 8.00 9.64
C ILE A 54 0.52 7.03 8.59
N ALA A 55 1.33 6.71 7.58
CA ALA A 55 0.92 5.86 6.47
C ALA A 55 2.12 5.13 5.89
N THR A 56 1.88 3.97 5.33
CA THR A 56 2.91 3.17 4.67
C THR A 56 2.35 2.43 3.47
N LEU A 57 3.24 2.11 2.53
CA LEU A 57 2.93 1.36 1.33
C LEU A 57 4.16 0.55 0.97
N ARG A 58 3.99 -0.76 0.74
CA ARG A 58 5.08 -1.61 0.26
C ARG A 58 5.18 -1.48 -1.25
N TYR A 59 6.37 -1.12 -1.71
CA TYR A 59 6.65 -0.87 -3.12
C TYR A 59 7.19 -2.14 -3.74
N GLN A 60 6.38 -2.81 -4.53
CA GLN A 60 6.72 -4.04 -5.24
C GLN A 60 6.40 -3.91 -6.71
N LYS A 61 6.97 -4.81 -7.52
CA LYS A 61 6.65 -4.93 -8.94
C LYS A 61 6.01 -6.28 -9.19
N LYS A 62 4.92 -6.28 -9.93
CA LYS A 62 4.28 -7.50 -10.40
C LYS A 62 5.05 -8.09 -11.59
N SER A 63 5.64 -7.21 -12.39
CA SER A 63 6.49 -7.55 -13.54
C SER A 63 7.46 -6.41 -13.78
N SER A 64 8.31 -6.54 -14.80
CA SER A 64 9.26 -5.47 -15.18
C SER A 64 8.59 -4.17 -15.62
N THR A 65 7.28 -4.20 -15.94
CA THR A 65 6.54 -3.03 -16.42
C THR A 65 5.34 -2.67 -15.55
N CYS A 66 5.08 -3.42 -14.47
CA CYS A 66 3.89 -3.23 -13.65
C CYS A 66 4.23 -3.06 -12.18
N LEU A 67 3.84 -1.92 -11.61
CA LEU A 67 3.90 -1.68 -10.17
C LEU A 67 2.83 -2.52 -9.46
N ASN A 68 3.15 -3.04 -8.29
CA ASN A 68 2.17 -3.71 -7.42
C ASN A 68 2.30 -3.15 -5.99
N PRO A 69 1.69 -1.99 -5.72
CA PRO A 69 1.68 -1.46 -4.35
C PRO A 69 0.76 -2.33 -3.49
N ASP A 70 1.26 -2.74 -2.33
CA ASP A 70 0.46 -3.49 -1.38
C ASP A 70 0.82 -3.10 0.05
N ARG A 71 0.24 -3.78 1.03
CA ARG A 71 0.42 -3.47 2.44
C ARG A 71 0.26 -1.97 2.70
N PHE A 72 -0.70 -1.37 2.01
CA PHE A 72 -0.96 0.05 2.00
C PHE A 72 -1.99 0.37 3.08
N CYS A 73 -1.61 1.19 4.04
CA CYS A 73 -2.53 1.57 5.12
C CYS A 73 -2.22 2.96 5.67
N VAL A 74 -3.26 3.55 6.26
CA VAL A 74 -3.19 4.84 6.95
C VAL A 74 -3.66 4.63 8.39
N ALA A 75 -2.93 5.18 9.34
CA ALA A 75 -3.30 5.11 10.75
C ALA A 75 -4.71 5.70 10.96
N LYS A 76 -5.48 5.06 11.84
CA LYS A 76 -6.91 5.35 12.02
C LYS A 76 -7.21 6.84 12.21
N ASN A 77 -6.43 7.52 13.04
CA ASN A 77 -6.66 8.93 13.38
C ASN A 77 -6.24 9.92 12.27
N TYR A 78 -5.64 9.41 11.19
CA TYR A 78 -5.14 10.24 10.09
C TYR A 78 -5.88 9.98 8.78
N ARG A 79 -6.97 9.21 8.81
CA ARG A 79 -7.76 8.89 7.61
C ARG A 79 -8.61 10.08 7.18
N GLN A 80 -9.03 10.06 5.90
CA GLN A 80 -9.88 11.09 5.28
C GLN A 80 -9.24 12.48 5.25
N GLN A 81 -7.91 12.53 5.24
CA GLN A 81 -7.14 13.77 5.18
C GLN A 81 -6.23 13.84 3.94
N GLY A 82 -6.37 12.89 3.02
CA GLY A 82 -5.60 12.88 1.77
C GLY A 82 -4.23 12.23 1.85
N PHE A 83 -3.83 11.66 2.97
CA PHE A 83 -2.50 11.07 3.13
C PHE A 83 -2.33 9.80 2.29
N GLY A 84 -3.36 8.96 2.22
CA GLY A 84 -3.31 7.76 1.38
C GLY A 84 -3.16 8.10 -0.09
N ARG A 85 -3.92 9.09 -0.58
CA ARG A 85 -3.81 9.57 -1.94
C ARG A 85 -2.41 10.10 -2.24
N GLN A 86 -1.86 10.89 -1.31
CA GLN A 86 -0.52 11.44 -1.46
C GLN A 86 0.53 10.32 -1.59
N LEU A 87 0.45 9.33 -0.72
CA LEU A 87 1.42 8.24 -0.70
C LEU A 87 1.34 7.39 -1.97
N LEU A 88 0.13 7.03 -2.38
CA LEU A 88 -0.08 6.26 -3.61
C LEU A 88 0.43 7.03 -4.84
N SER A 89 0.16 8.33 -4.90
CA SER A 89 0.64 9.18 -5.99
C SER A 89 2.17 9.20 -6.06
N LEU A 90 2.84 9.28 -4.92
CA LEU A 90 4.31 9.25 -4.87
C LEU A 90 4.86 7.93 -5.39
N ALA A 91 4.24 6.81 -5.03
CA ALA A 91 4.64 5.50 -5.53
C ALA A 91 4.47 5.40 -7.05
N GLU A 92 3.35 5.91 -7.58
CA GLU A 92 3.09 5.92 -9.02
C GLU A 92 4.08 6.82 -9.76
N GLN A 93 4.42 7.98 -9.21
CA GLN A 93 5.41 8.88 -9.80
C GLN A 93 6.79 8.23 -9.88
N LYS A 94 7.19 7.54 -8.81
CA LYS A 94 8.44 6.79 -8.81
C LYS A 94 8.43 5.68 -9.87
N ALA A 95 7.34 4.95 -9.95
CA ALA A 95 7.19 3.88 -10.94
C ALA A 95 7.32 4.41 -12.37
N LYS A 96 6.70 5.54 -12.67
CA LYS A 96 6.81 6.19 -13.98
C LYS A 96 8.26 6.55 -14.30
N LYS A 97 8.98 7.10 -13.34
CA LYS A 97 10.41 7.46 -13.52
C LYS A 97 11.25 6.23 -13.78
N GLU A 98 10.87 5.08 -13.27
CA GLU A 98 11.56 3.80 -13.48
C GLU A 98 11.12 3.11 -14.77
N GLY A 99 10.22 3.70 -15.54
CA GLY A 99 9.75 3.15 -16.80
C GLY A 99 8.61 2.16 -16.69
N LEU A 100 7.97 2.05 -15.53
CA LEU A 100 6.80 1.18 -15.38
C LEU A 100 5.60 1.80 -16.10
N LEU A 101 4.80 0.94 -16.72
CA LEU A 101 3.70 1.36 -17.60
C LEU A 101 2.33 1.26 -16.94
N SER A 102 2.21 0.47 -15.89
CA SER A 102 0.92 0.21 -15.24
C SER A 102 1.10 -0.08 -13.76
N SER A 103 -0.01 -0.03 -13.03
CA SER A 103 -0.07 -0.42 -11.63
C SER A 103 -1.24 -1.39 -11.43
N TYR A 104 -0.99 -2.45 -10.68
CA TYR A 104 -2.00 -3.44 -10.27
C TYR A 104 -2.00 -3.55 -8.77
N LEU A 105 -3.19 -3.60 -8.17
CA LEU A 105 -3.31 -3.83 -6.74
C LEU A 105 -4.55 -4.65 -6.43
N VAL A 106 -4.56 -5.22 -5.23
CA VAL A 106 -5.72 -5.91 -4.67
C VAL A 106 -6.38 -4.95 -3.70
N ALA A 107 -7.63 -4.61 -3.99
CA ALA A 107 -8.41 -3.67 -3.18
C ALA A 107 -9.45 -4.43 -2.36
N GLU A 108 -9.56 -4.11 -1.08
CA GLU A 108 -10.71 -4.52 -0.29
C GLU A 108 -11.95 -3.83 -0.85
N MET A 109 -13.09 -4.52 -0.85
CA MET A 109 -14.32 -3.95 -1.42
C MET A 109 -14.72 -2.65 -0.75
N THR A 110 -14.42 -2.48 0.54
CA THR A 110 -14.68 -1.25 1.28
C THR A 110 -13.84 -0.07 0.82
N ALA A 111 -12.72 -0.32 0.14
CA ALA A 111 -11.81 0.71 -0.37
C ALA A 111 -11.98 0.96 -1.88
N LEU A 112 -12.93 0.28 -2.53
CA LEU A 112 -13.12 0.35 -3.97
C LEU A 112 -13.27 1.79 -4.47
N GLY A 113 -14.12 2.57 -3.81
CA GLY A 113 -14.36 3.97 -4.19
C GLY A 113 -13.11 4.83 -4.12
N PHE A 114 -12.28 4.61 -3.10
CA PHE A 114 -11.01 5.32 -2.98
C PHE A 114 -10.13 5.09 -4.21
N TYR A 115 -9.94 3.81 -4.57
CA TYR A 115 -9.07 3.48 -5.70
C TYR A 115 -9.66 3.94 -7.03
N GLN A 116 -10.98 3.88 -7.19
CA GLN A 116 -11.64 4.41 -8.40
C GLN A 116 -11.36 5.90 -8.57
N GLN A 117 -11.38 6.67 -7.48
CA GLN A 117 -11.04 8.09 -7.51
C GLN A 117 -9.58 8.33 -7.90
N GLN A 118 -8.69 7.38 -7.65
CA GLN A 118 -7.30 7.46 -8.03
C GLN A 118 -7.06 6.96 -9.47
N GLY A 119 -8.09 6.59 -10.20
CA GLY A 119 -7.99 6.17 -11.60
C GLY A 119 -7.88 4.67 -11.82
N TYR A 120 -8.04 3.87 -10.77
CA TYR A 120 -8.01 2.41 -10.90
C TYR A 120 -9.37 1.87 -11.36
N LYS A 121 -9.33 0.78 -12.13
CA LYS A 121 -10.52 0.06 -12.61
C LYS A 121 -10.41 -1.39 -12.20
N THR A 122 -11.56 -2.00 -11.84
CA THR A 122 -11.60 -3.43 -11.53
C THR A 122 -11.22 -4.25 -12.76
N CYS A 123 -10.40 -5.28 -12.55
CA CYS A 123 -9.94 -6.16 -13.63
C CYS A 123 -10.09 -7.64 -13.29
N THR A 124 -10.64 -7.98 -12.13
CA THR A 124 -10.97 -9.36 -11.75
C THR A 124 -12.38 -9.44 -11.18
N ASP A 125 -12.91 -10.65 -11.08
CA ASP A 125 -14.08 -10.92 -10.24
C ASP A 125 -13.68 -10.81 -8.77
N PRO A 126 -14.63 -10.56 -7.84
CA PRO A 126 -14.34 -10.56 -6.41
C PRO A 126 -13.81 -11.93 -5.95
N PHE A 127 -12.89 -11.89 -4.98
CA PHE A 127 -12.34 -13.09 -4.36
C PHE A 127 -12.06 -12.80 -2.88
N ILE A 128 -11.81 -13.86 -2.10
CA ILE A 128 -11.53 -13.73 -0.69
C ILE A 128 -10.05 -13.93 -0.46
N GLU A 129 -9.40 -12.98 0.23
CA GLU A 129 -8.01 -13.06 0.63
C GLU A 129 -7.92 -12.75 2.11
N ASP A 130 -7.34 -13.67 2.88
CA ASP A 130 -7.20 -13.55 4.34
C ASP A 130 -8.54 -13.24 5.05
N GLY A 131 -9.64 -13.84 4.56
CA GLY A 131 -10.98 -13.65 5.11
C GLY A 131 -11.68 -12.37 4.69
N ILE A 132 -11.09 -11.58 3.80
CA ILE A 132 -11.62 -10.28 3.36
C ILE A 132 -11.98 -10.36 1.87
N THR A 133 -13.15 -9.87 1.50
CA THR A 133 -13.56 -9.81 0.10
C THR A 133 -12.80 -8.70 -0.62
N CYS A 134 -12.12 -9.07 -1.69
CA CYS A 134 -11.22 -8.20 -2.45
C CYS A 134 -11.51 -8.29 -3.94
N VAL A 135 -10.94 -7.36 -4.70
CA VAL A 135 -10.96 -7.37 -6.16
C VAL A 135 -9.65 -6.81 -6.69
N GLY A 136 -9.17 -7.39 -7.79
CA GLY A 136 -8.00 -6.83 -8.48
C GLY A 136 -8.38 -5.57 -9.25
N MET A 137 -7.52 -4.57 -9.19
CA MET A 137 -7.70 -3.30 -9.90
C MET A 137 -6.42 -2.90 -10.61
N GLN A 138 -6.54 -2.16 -11.70
CA GLN A 138 -5.40 -1.73 -12.48
C GLN A 138 -5.56 -0.30 -12.99
N LYS A 139 -4.43 0.32 -13.32
CA LYS A 139 -4.34 1.69 -13.81
C LYS A 139 -3.16 1.81 -14.76
N GLU A 140 -3.34 2.54 -15.87
CA GLU A 140 -2.22 2.91 -16.75
C GLU A 140 -1.44 4.08 -16.13
N LEU A 141 -0.10 3.98 -16.16
CA LEU A 141 0.79 5.00 -15.62
C LEU A 141 1.35 5.86 -16.78
N ILE A 142 0.51 6.63 -17.40
CA ILE A 142 0.91 7.50 -18.52
C ILE A 142 0.82 8.98 -18.18
#